data_af4e4846193289d8e8a10a45887a98f1
#
_entry.id   af4e4846193289d8e8a10a45887a98f1
#
_cell.length_a   1.000
_cell.length_b   1.000
_cell.length_c   1.000
_cell.angle_alpha   90.00
_cell.angle_beta   90.00
_cell.angle_gamma   90.00
#
_symmetry.space_group_name_H-M   'P 1'
#
loop_
_entity.id
_entity.type
_entity.pdbx_description
1 polymer ?
#
loop_
_entity_poly.entity_id
_entity_poly.type
_entity_poly.pdbx_seq_one_letter_code
_entity_poly.pdbx_strand_id
1 'polypeptide(L)'
;ILTFVLTRTTYGRKVLSVGGNEEASILSGIRTNRIKISTFALAGLAAGLASSISVSRISMGQASAGAGMELQAIAAVILGGTSIYGGSGAIWRSVAGVLLLALINNGFNILNADPFYRDLTTGLIILAAIGISAAGKRR
;
A
#
# COMPACT_ATOMS: atom_id res chain seq x y z
N ILE A 1 -6.68 -12.70 7.76
CA ILE A 1 -7.71 -13.02 6.76
C ILE A 1 -7.24 -12.64 5.36
N LEU A 2 -6.92 -11.37 5.06
CA LEU A 2 -6.54 -10.91 3.71
C LEU A 2 -5.27 -11.60 3.17
N THR A 3 -4.29 -11.89 4.00
CA THR A 3 -3.10 -12.66 3.61
C THR A 3 -3.47 -14.06 3.15
N PHE A 4 -4.35 -14.74 3.87
CA PHE A 4 -4.84 -16.06 3.50
C PHE A 4 -5.60 -16.02 2.16
N VAL A 5 -6.48 -15.02 1.99
CA VAL A 5 -7.21 -14.82 0.73
C VAL A 5 -6.25 -14.63 -0.44
N LEU A 6 -5.21 -13.80 -0.29
CA LEU A 6 -4.24 -13.53 -1.35
C LEU A 6 -3.39 -14.76 -1.70
N THR A 7 -2.94 -15.54 -0.68
CA THR A 7 -1.96 -16.61 -0.89
C THR A 7 -2.59 -17.97 -1.15
N ARG A 8 -3.78 -18.23 -0.60
CA ARG A 8 -4.39 -19.56 -0.60
C ARG A 8 -5.64 -19.70 -1.47
N THR A 9 -6.20 -18.61 -2.02
CA THR A 9 -7.41 -18.69 -2.84
C THR A 9 -7.14 -18.51 -4.34
N THR A 10 -8.07 -19.00 -5.16
CA THR A 10 -8.07 -18.76 -6.61
C THR A 10 -8.24 -17.28 -6.94
N TYR A 11 -8.94 -16.53 -6.08
CA TYR A 11 -9.09 -15.09 -6.22
C TYR A 11 -7.74 -14.37 -6.12
N GLY A 12 -6.94 -14.67 -5.09
CA GLY A 12 -5.63 -14.06 -4.92
C GLY A 12 -4.68 -14.34 -6.09
N ARG A 13 -4.69 -15.57 -6.61
CA ARG A 13 -3.92 -15.90 -7.83
C ARG A 13 -4.34 -15.07 -9.03
N LYS A 14 -5.65 -14.87 -9.25
CA LYS A 14 -6.17 -14.01 -10.32
C LYS A 14 -5.76 -12.55 -10.13
N VAL A 15 -5.81 -12.02 -8.90
CA VAL A 15 -5.35 -10.67 -8.58
C VAL A 15 -3.88 -10.49 -8.96
N LEU A 16 -3.01 -11.42 -8.55
CA LEU A 16 -1.58 -11.36 -8.87
C LEU A 16 -1.31 -11.53 -10.38
N SER A 17 -2.04 -12.39 -11.06
CA SER A 17 -1.91 -12.57 -12.52
C SER A 17 -2.29 -11.30 -13.27
N VAL A 18 -3.44 -10.70 -12.94
CA VAL A 18 -3.91 -9.44 -13.55
C VAL A 18 -2.94 -8.29 -13.26
N GLY A 19 -2.40 -8.23 -12.04
CA GLY A 19 -1.39 -7.24 -11.68
C GLY A 19 -0.06 -7.43 -12.42
N GLY A 20 0.32 -8.66 -12.75
CA GLY A 20 1.59 -8.95 -13.45
C GLY A 20 1.53 -8.73 -14.97
N ASN A 21 0.48 -9.20 -15.60
CA ASN A 21 0.23 -8.99 -17.03
C ASN A 21 -1.26 -9.10 -17.33
N GLU A 22 -1.88 -7.95 -17.57
CA GLU A 22 -3.31 -7.87 -17.83
C GLU A 22 -3.68 -8.53 -19.15
N GLU A 23 -2.90 -8.32 -20.22
CA GLU A 23 -3.19 -8.87 -21.54
C GLU A 23 -3.13 -10.40 -21.53
N ALA A 24 -2.09 -10.98 -20.93
CA ALA A 24 -1.98 -12.42 -20.78
C ALA A 24 -3.12 -13.00 -19.92
N SER A 25 -3.60 -12.25 -18.94
CA SER A 25 -4.73 -12.65 -18.09
C SER A 25 -6.04 -12.66 -18.87
N ILE A 26 -6.27 -11.70 -19.76
CA ILE A 26 -7.44 -11.66 -20.65
C ILE A 26 -7.40 -12.86 -21.59
N LEU A 27 -6.26 -13.14 -22.21
CA LEU A 27 -6.09 -14.28 -23.11
C LEU A 27 -6.32 -15.63 -22.37
N SER A 28 -6.05 -15.67 -21.08
CA SER A 28 -6.34 -16.83 -20.22
C SER A 28 -7.79 -16.90 -19.72
N GLY A 29 -8.69 -16.05 -20.24
CA GLY A 29 -10.11 -16.05 -19.92
C GLY A 29 -10.46 -15.42 -18.57
N ILE A 30 -9.53 -14.67 -17.94
CA ILE A 30 -9.79 -13.98 -16.68
C ILE A 30 -10.52 -12.66 -16.97
N ARG A 31 -11.65 -12.44 -16.32
CA ARG A 31 -12.41 -11.17 -16.40
C ARG A 31 -11.71 -10.09 -15.57
N THR A 32 -10.71 -9.42 -16.15
CA THR A 32 -9.83 -8.45 -15.46
C THR A 32 -10.62 -7.30 -14.82
N ASN A 33 -11.65 -6.78 -15.49
CA ASN A 33 -12.50 -5.70 -14.97
C ASN A 33 -13.17 -6.07 -13.64
N ARG A 34 -13.67 -7.31 -13.50
CA ARG A 34 -14.29 -7.74 -12.23
C ARG A 34 -13.27 -7.83 -11.11
N ILE A 35 -12.06 -8.26 -11.41
CA ILE A 35 -10.96 -8.32 -10.43
C ILE A 35 -10.58 -6.90 -9.99
N LYS A 36 -10.41 -5.98 -10.94
CA LYS A 36 -10.10 -4.56 -10.63
C LYS A 36 -11.21 -3.94 -9.76
N ILE A 37 -12.47 -4.06 -10.16
CA ILE A 37 -13.60 -3.52 -9.39
C ILE A 37 -13.61 -4.09 -7.96
N SER A 38 -13.42 -5.40 -7.80
CA SER A 38 -13.44 -6.02 -6.48
C SER A 38 -12.26 -5.58 -5.60
N THR A 39 -11.07 -5.38 -6.16
CA THR A 39 -9.91 -4.87 -5.39
C THR A 39 -10.12 -3.42 -4.96
N PHE A 40 -10.64 -2.55 -5.85
CA PHE A 40 -10.97 -1.18 -5.48
C PHE A 40 -12.11 -1.11 -4.45
N ALA A 41 -13.13 -1.97 -4.56
CA ALA A 41 -14.19 -2.04 -3.58
C ALA A 41 -13.67 -2.46 -2.19
N LEU A 42 -12.79 -3.46 -2.12
CA LEU A 42 -12.14 -3.86 -0.87
C LEU A 42 -11.27 -2.75 -0.28
N ALA A 43 -10.51 -2.03 -1.12
CA ALA A 43 -9.72 -0.90 -0.68
C ALA A 43 -10.59 0.24 -0.14
N GLY A 44 -11.70 0.55 -0.82
CA GLY A 44 -12.67 1.55 -0.37
C GLY A 44 -13.33 1.18 0.96
N LEU A 45 -13.72 -0.09 1.13
CA LEU A 45 -14.25 -0.59 2.41
C LEU A 45 -13.23 -0.45 3.54
N ALA A 46 -11.98 -0.83 3.30
CA ALA A 46 -10.91 -0.70 4.29
C ALA A 46 -10.65 0.77 4.65
N ALA A 47 -10.64 1.67 3.67
CA ALA A 47 -10.49 3.10 3.88
C ALA A 47 -11.66 3.69 4.67
N GLY A 48 -12.90 3.27 4.37
CA GLY A 48 -14.09 3.70 5.10
C GLY A 48 -14.05 3.27 6.57
N LEU A 49 -13.64 2.03 6.85
CA LEU A 49 -13.46 1.55 8.22
C LEU A 49 -12.36 2.33 8.96
N ALA A 50 -11.21 2.57 8.31
CA ALA A 50 -10.12 3.36 8.89
C ALA A 50 -10.56 4.81 9.19
N SER A 51 -11.32 5.43 8.28
CA SER A 51 -11.88 6.76 8.48
C SER A 51 -12.84 6.82 9.66
N SER A 52 -13.73 5.84 9.78
CA SER A 52 -14.68 5.76 10.90
C SER A 52 -13.98 5.64 12.25
N ILE A 53 -12.91 4.84 12.33
CA ILE A 53 -12.09 4.71 13.53
C ILE A 53 -11.37 6.02 13.85
N SER A 54 -10.84 6.70 12.82
CA SER A 54 -10.12 7.97 12.99
C SER A 54 -11.05 9.07 13.52
N VAL A 55 -12.25 9.22 12.95
CA VAL A 55 -13.26 10.20 13.40
C VAL A 55 -13.69 9.90 14.84
N SER A 56 -13.88 8.62 15.18
CA SER A 56 -14.24 8.22 16.55
C SER A 56 -13.16 8.58 17.58
N ARG A 57 -11.88 8.52 17.21
CA ARG A 57 -10.76 8.88 18.11
C ARG A 57 -10.62 10.38 18.34
N ILE A 58 -10.86 11.19 17.31
CA ILE A 58 -10.61 12.64 17.34
C ILE A 58 -11.89 13.40 17.71
N SER A 59 -13.06 12.76 17.57
CA SER A 59 -14.40 13.37 17.74
C SER A 59 -14.61 14.61 16.86
N MET A 60 -13.80 14.79 15.84
CA MET A 60 -13.86 15.89 14.89
C MET A 60 -13.67 15.39 13.46
N GLY A 61 -14.49 15.86 12.54
CA GLY A 61 -14.29 15.67 11.10
C GLY A 61 -13.47 16.85 10.54
N GLN A 62 -12.26 16.57 10.04
CA GLN A 62 -11.42 17.58 9.41
C GLN A 62 -11.34 17.29 7.91
N ALA A 63 -11.68 18.27 7.08
CA ALA A 63 -11.72 18.09 5.61
C ALA A 63 -10.34 17.77 5.00
N SER A 64 -9.25 18.19 5.65
CA SER A 64 -7.86 17.89 5.24
C SER A 64 -7.29 16.63 5.88
N ALA A 65 -8.05 15.92 6.72
CA ALA A 65 -7.62 14.67 7.31
C ALA A 65 -7.42 13.64 6.19
N GLY A 66 -6.20 13.15 6.03
CA GLY A 66 -5.88 12.18 4.99
C GLY A 66 -5.14 12.74 3.79
N ALA A 67 -4.95 14.05 3.66
CA ALA A 67 -4.12 14.64 2.63
C ALA A 67 -2.69 14.06 2.72
N GLY A 68 -2.17 13.49 1.60
CA GLY A 68 -0.86 12.85 1.54
C GLY A 68 -0.82 11.41 2.08
N MET A 69 -1.89 10.88 2.67
CA MET A 69 -1.93 9.48 3.14
C MET A 69 -1.83 8.48 1.99
N GLU A 70 -2.29 8.84 0.79
CA GLU A 70 -2.14 8.03 -0.40
C GLU A 70 -0.67 7.75 -0.72
N LEU A 71 0.18 8.77 -0.68
CA LEU A 71 1.62 8.62 -0.92
C LEU A 71 2.29 7.81 0.19
N GLN A 72 1.91 8.02 1.44
CA GLN A 72 2.41 7.24 2.58
C GLN A 72 2.01 5.76 2.47
N ALA A 73 0.78 5.47 2.05
CA ALA A 73 0.31 4.11 1.83
C ALA A 73 1.10 3.41 0.72
N ILE A 74 1.31 4.10 -0.41
CA ILE A 74 2.14 3.59 -1.52
C ILE A 74 3.57 3.33 -1.03
N ALA A 75 4.18 4.28 -0.30
CA ALA A 75 5.50 4.14 0.28
C ALA A 75 5.62 2.92 1.19
N ALA A 76 4.65 2.73 2.08
CA ALA A 76 4.61 1.59 3.00
C ALA A 76 4.56 0.25 2.25
N VAL A 77 3.75 0.16 1.21
CA VAL A 77 3.59 -1.05 0.40
C VAL A 77 4.87 -1.38 -0.37
N ILE A 78 5.53 -0.36 -0.95
CA ILE A 78 6.80 -0.51 -1.66
C ILE A 78 7.91 -0.91 -0.69
N LEU A 79 8.01 -0.24 0.45
CA LEU A 79 8.98 -0.54 1.50
C LEU A 79 8.79 -1.96 2.05
N GLY A 80 7.54 -2.45 2.09
CA GLY A 80 7.20 -3.83 2.38
C GLY A 80 7.61 -4.82 1.29
N GLY A 81 8.21 -4.37 0.18
CA GLY A 81 8.71 -5.22 -0.91
C GLY A 81 7.61 -5.73 -1.85
N THR A 82 6.49 -5.03 -1.94
CA THR A 82 5.50 -5.27 -2.99
C THR A 82 5.97 -4.61 -4.29
N SER A 83 5.92 -5.34 -5.39
CA SER A 83 6.37 -4.83 -6.70
C SER A 83 5.48 -3.70 -7.20
N ILE A 84 6.08 -2.58 -7.57
CA ILE A 84 5.39 -1.45 -8.22
C ILE A 84 4.86 -1.87 -9.60
N TYR A 85 5.57 -2.80 -10.27
CA TYR A 85 5.18 -3.30 -11.58
C TYR A 85 4.07 -4.34 -11.53
N GLY A 86 3.59 -4.68 -10.31
CA GLY A 86 2.54 -5.68 -10.10
C GLY A 86 3.04 -7.13 -10.10
N GLY A 87 2.12 -8.06 -10.03
CA GLY A 87 2.36 -9.50 -10.11
C GLY A 87 2.96 -10.16 -8.86
N SER A 88 3.55 -9.40 -7.95
CA SER A 88 4.14 -9.93 -6.73
C SER A 88 3.96 -9.00 -5.55
N GLY A 89 3.65 -9.58 -4.40
CA GLY A 89 3.48 -8.85 -3.15
C GLY A 89 2.96 -9.76 -2.04
N ALA A 90 3.13 -9.31 -0.80
CA ALA A 90 2.60 -10.01 0.36
C ALA A 90 2.07 -9.00 1.38
N ILE A 91 0.83 -9.19 1.79
CA ILE A 91 0.13 -8.27 2.71
C ILE A 91 0.88 -8.14 4.04
N TRP A 92 1.41 -9.24 4.58
CA TRP A 92 2.15 -9.18 5.84
C TRP A 92 3.42 -8.31 5.76
N ARG A 93 4.10 -8.31 4.59
CA ARG A 93 5.26 -7.43 4.34
C ARG A 93 4.84 -5.98 4.24
N SER A 94 3.72 -5.70 3.59
CA SER A 94 3.14 -4.34 3.55
C SER A 94 2.79 -3.84 4.95
N VAL A 95 2.26 -4.70 5.84
CA VAL A 95 2.02 -4.34 7.25
C VAL A 95 3.33 -3.99 7.96
N ALA A 96 4.41 -4.75 7.73
CA ALA A 96 5.72 -4.41 8.28
C ALA A 96 6.22 -3.04 7.76
N GLY A 97 6.02 -2.74 6.48
CA GLY A 97 6.33 -1.43 5.90
C GLY A 97 5.54 -0.28 6.54
N VAL A 98 4.24 -0.48 6.78
CA VAL A 98 3.39 0.48 7.50
C VAL A 98 3.91 0.72 8.91
N LEU A 99 4.24 -0.35 9.66
CA LEU A 99 4.77 -0.24 11.02
C LEU A 99 6.10 0.52 11.04
N LEU A 100 6.98 0.26 10.09
CA LEU A 100 8.27 0.95 10.00
C LEU A 100 8.08 2.45 9.75
N LEU A 101 7.21 2.84 8.79
CA LEU A 101 6.90 4.25 8.56
C LEU A 101 6.21 4.89 9.78
N ALA A 102 5.34 4.17 10.46
CA ALA A 102 4.70 4.66 11.68
C ALA A 102 5.71 4.92 12.80
N LEU A 103 6.71 4.03 12.98
CA LEU A 103 7.79 4.22 13.94
C LEU A 103 8.65 5.44 13.61
N ILE A 104 9.02 5.62 12.34
CA ILE A 104 9.78 6.78 11.87
C ILE A 104 8.99 8.07 12.15
N ASN A 105 7.71 8.12 11.74
CA ASN A 105 6.85 9.26 11.97
C ASN A 105 6.67 9.58 13.46
N ASN A 106 6.53 8.56 14.30
CA ASN A 106 6.44 8.74 15.74
C ASN A 106 7.75 9.26 16.33
N GLY A 107 8.89 8.80 15.83
CA GLY A 107 10.21 9.32 16.24
C GLY A 107 10.33 10.84 15.96
N PHE A 108 9.93 11.30 14.78
CA PHE A 108 9.92 12.74 14.46
C PHE A 108 8.98 13.53 15.37
N ASN A 109 7.82 12.98 15.73
CA ASN A 109 6.89 13.62 16.66
C ASN A 109 7.49 13.76 18.06
N ILE A 110 8.19 12.73 18.57
CA ILE A 110 8.85 12.77 19.90
C ILE A 110 9.98 13.81 19.92
N LEU A 111 10.73 13.92 18.83
CA LEU A 111 11.82 14.89 18.69
C LEU A 111 11.33 16.32 18.41
N ASN A 112 10.02 16.56 18.34
CA ASN A 112 9.42 17.83 17.91
C ASN A 112 10.05 18.39 16.63
N ALA A 113 10.42 17.50 15.70
CA ALA A 113 11.01 17.90 14.44
C ALA A 113 9.97 18.59 13.54
N ASP A 114 10.43 19.61 12.80
CA ASP A 114 9.59 20.33 11.84
C ASP A 114 8.97 19.34 10.82
N PRO A 115 7.68 19.47 10.51
CA PRO A 115 6.99 18.65 9.52
C PRO A 115 7.73 18.56 8.18
N PHE A 116 8.46 19.60 7.79
CA PHE A 116 9.26 19.62 6.57
C PHE A 116 10.33 18.51 6.54
N TYR A 117 11.08 18.31 7.64
CA TYR A 117 12.09 17.26 7.74
C TYR A 117 11.47 15.86 7.69
N ARG A 118 10.30 15.70 8.25
CA ARG A 118 9.54 14.45 8.20
C ARG A 118 9.16 14.11 6.75
N ASP A 119 8.60 15.07 6.02
CA ASP A 119 8.15 14.85 4.65
C ASP A 119 9.35 14.64 3.70
N LEU A 120 10.44 15.38 3.89
CA LEU A 120 11.70 15.18 3.17
C LEU A 120 12.26 13.77 3.39
N THR A 121 12.32 13.32 4.64
CA THR A 121 12.83 11.98 4.99
C THR A 121 11.95 10.89 4.40
N THR A 122 10.62 11.05 4.48
CA THR A 122 9.68 10.10 3.88
C THR A 122 9.88 10.03 2.36
N GLY A 123 10.03 11.17 1.68
CA GLY A 123 10.34 11.22 0.25
C GLY A 123 11.65 10.53 -0.12
N LEU A 124 12.70 10.73 0.66
CA LEU A 124 14.01 10.06 0.44
C LEU A 124 13.89 8.55 0.64
N ILE A 125 13.15 8.09 1.64
CA ILE A 125 12.91 6.66 1.88
C ILE A 125 12.17 6.04 0.69
N ILE A 126 11.16 6.72 0.16
CA ILE A 126 10.42 6.26 -1.03
C ILE A 126 11.36 6.14 -2.23
N LEU A 127 12.17 7.16 -2.50
CA LEU A 127 13.12 7.14 -3.61
C LEU A 127 14.14 6.02 -3.47
N ALA A 128 14.68 5.80 -2.27
CA ALA A 128 15.60 4.71 -1.99
C ALA A 128 14.93 3.34 -2.19
N ALA A 129 13.72 3.15 -1.70
CA ALA A 129 12.96 1.91 -1.86
C ALA A 129 12.66 1.60 -3.33
N ILE A 130 12.26 2.61 -4.12
CA ILE A 130 12.05 2.48 -5.56
C ILE A 130 13.36 2.13 -6.28
N GLY A 131 14.46 2.82 -5.95
CA GLY A 131 15.78 2.58 -6.53
C GLY A 131 16.26 1.14 -6.30
N ILE A 132 16.12 0.63 -5.09
CA ILE A 132 16.49 -0.76 -4.75
C ILE A 132 15.59 -1.75 -5.49
N SER A 133 14.29 -1.49 -5.55
CA SER A 133 13.32 -2.34 -6.25
C SER A 133 13.60 -2.39 -7.77
N ALA A 134 13.99 -1.27 -8.37
CA ALA A 134 14.35 -1.18 -9.79
C ALA A 134 15.68 -1.90 -10.10
N ALA A 135 16.66 -1.80 -9.21
CA ALA A 135 17.97 -2.46 -9.36
C ALA A 135 17.86 -3.99 -9.25
N GLY A 136 16.99 -4.48 -8.36
CA GLY A 136 16.76 -5.93 -8.17
C GLY A 136 16.14 -6.64 -9.37
N LYS A 137 15.51 -5.93 -10.30
CA LYS A 137 14.89 -6.51 -11.50
C LYS A 137 15.86 -6.67 -12.68
N ARG A 138 17.07 -6.12 -12.57
CA ARG A 138 18.10 -6.25 -13.64
C ARG A 138 18.96 -7.51 -13.53
N ARG A 139 18.71 -8.35 -12.55
CA ARG A 139 19.29 -9.70 -12.40
C ARG A 139 18.22 -10.76 -12.61
#